data_9bbca3acd92d9edaf4744e3c376fd59c
#
_entry.id   9bbca3acd92d9edaf4744e3c376fd59c
#
_cell.length_a   1.000
_cell.length_b   1.000
_cell.length_c   1.000
_cell.angle_alpha   90.00
_cell.angle_beta   90.00
_cell.angle_gamma   90.00
#
_symmetry.space_group_name_H-M   'P 1'
#
loop_
_entity.id
_entity.type
_entity.pdbx_description
1 polymer ?
#
loop_
_entity_poly.entity_id
_entity_poly.type
_entity_poly.pdbx_seq_one_letter_code
_entity_poly.pdbx_strand_id
1 'polypeptide(L)'
;MTDTILPLTRRAALMTGAAAAATLAIPTSFTLAANAASAKHPTAKHPTEGNKTMAYVTTKDGVEIFYKDWGPKDAQPIVFHHGWPLSSDDWDAQMLFFLSKGYRVVAHDRRGHGRSAQVSEGHDMDHYAADAFAVVEHLDLKNAVHIGHSTGGGEVARYVAKHGQKAGRVAKAVLVSAVPPLMLKTDSNPEGLPMEVFDGFRSALAANRAQFFRDVPAGPFYGFNRDGAKVQEGVIQNWWRQGMMGGAKAHYDGIKAFSETDQTEDLKAIAVPTLVLHGEDDQIVPIADAALKSIKLLKNGQIKTYPGFSHGMLTVNADVLNADLLAFVQG
;
A
#
# COMPACT_ATOMS: atom_id res chain seq x y z
N MET A 1 -33.86 46.57 -13.56
CA MET A 1 -33.73 46.05 -14.96
C MET A 1 -32.32 45.55 -15.09
N THR A 2 -32.09 44.33 -14.77
CA THR A 2 -30.83 43.64 -15.06
C THR A 2 -31.17 42.16 -15.16
N ASP A 3 -31.06 41.64 -16.38
CA ASP A 3 -31.39 40.28 -16.76
C ASP A 3 -30.38 39.29 -16.23
N THR A 4 -30.92 38.26 -15.60
CA THR A 4 -30.18 37.08 -15.12
C THR A 4 -30.11 36.08 -16.26
N ILE A 5 -28.93 35.74 -16.75
CA ILE A 5 -28.72 34.67 -17.72
C ILE A 5 -28.23 33.42 -16.99
N LEU A 6 -29.06 32.39 -17.03
CA LEU A 6 -28.74 31.00 -16.61
C LEU A 6 -28.01 30.27 -17.76
N PRO A 7 -26.98 29.47 -17.53
CA PRO A 7 -26.41 28.64 -18.58
C PRO A 7 -27.13 27.34 -18.76
N LEU A 8 -27.37 27.00 -20.02
CA LEU A 8 -28.07 25.81 -20.54
C LEU A 8 -27.33 24.52 -20.27
N THR A 9 -28.11 23.56 -19.81
CA THR A 9 -27.80 22.13 -19.82
C THR A 9 -27.72 21.60 -21.26
N ARG A 10 -26.65 20.84 -21.58
CA ARG A 10 -26.61 20.05 -22.80
C ARG A 10 -26.94 18.60 -22.50
N ARG A 11 -28.19 18.23 -22.83
CA ARG A 11 -28.68 16.84 -23.00
C ARG A 11 -28.47 16.38 -24.43
N ALA A 12 -28.07 15.11 -24.53
CA ALA A 12 -28.38 14.14 -25.58
C ALA A 12 -28.03 14.43 -27.04
N ALA A 13 -27.14 13.62 -27.59
CA ALA A 13 -27.20 13.18 -28.96
C ALA A 13 -27.03 11.65 -29.00
N LEU A 14 -28.15 10.96 -29.13
CA LEU A 14 -28.23 9.56 -29.63
C LEU A 14 -27.94 9.61 -31.13
N MET A 15 -26.96 8.82 -31.58
CA MET A 15 -26.84 8.46 -32.99
C MET A 15 -26.69 6.97 -33.13
N THR A 16 -27.66 6.39 -33.74
CA THR A 16 -27.77 5.03 -34.28
C THR A 16 -26.71 4.81 -35.37
N GLY A 17 -25.90 3.76 -35.20
CA GLY A 17 -25.02 3.26 -36.24
C GLY A 17 -25.24 1.74 -36.38
N ALA A 18 -25.65 1.35 -37.58
CA ALA A 18 -26.07 0.02 -37.96
C ALA A 18 -24.93 -1.02 -37.83
N ALA A 19 -25.29 -2.19 -37.29
CA ALA A 19 -24.46 -3.38 -37.25
C ALA A 19 -24.38 -4.03 -38.65
N ALA A 20 -23.20 -4.21 -39.18
CA ALA A 20 -22.89 -5.13 -40.26
C ALA A 20 -22.34 -6.42 -39.67
N ALA A 21 -23.14 -7.46 -39.70
CA ALA A 21 -22.71 -8.80 -39.30
C ALA A 21 -21.91 -9.43 -40.43
N ALA A 22 -20.60 -9.65 -40.20
CA ALA A 22 -19.77 -10.50 -41.02
C ALA A 22 -19.73 -11.90 -40.40
N THR A 23 -20.43 -12.84 -40.99
CA THR A 23 -20.38 -14.27 -40.68
C THR A 23 -19.09 -14.86 -41.27
N LEU A 24 -18.11 -15.17 -40.39
CA LEU A 24 -16.98 -16.00 -40.72
C LEU A 24 -17.31 -17.46 -40.44
N ALA A 25 -17.39 -18.26 -41.53
CA ALA A 25 -17.54 -19.71 -41.49
C ALA A 25 -16.25 -20.36 -40.99
N ILE A 26 -16.33 -21.12 -39.89
CA ILE A 26 -15.26 -21.97 -39.39
C ILE A 26 -15.40 -23.36 -40.00
N PRO A 27 -14.39 -23.93 -40.69
CA PRO A 27 -14.47 -25.31 -41.13
C PRO A 27 -14.22 -26.26 -39.95
N THR A 28 -15.21 -27.05 -39.63
CA THR A 28 -15.11 -28.23 -38.78
C THR A 28 -14.46 -29.37 -39.55
N SER A 29 -13.35 -29.92 -39.09
CA SER A 29 -12.97 -31.35 -39.15
C SER A 29 -11.49 -31.49 -38.80
N PHE A 30 -11.15 -31.79 -37.57
CA PHE A 30 -9.94 -32.51 -37.21
C PHE A 30 -10.34 -33.75 -36.43
N THR A 31 -10.33 -34.87 -37.13
CA THR A 31 -10.38 -36.21 -36.52
C THR A 31 -9.00 -36.55 -35.99
N LEU A 32 -8.85 -36.58 -34.69
CA LEU A 32 -7.66 -37.15 -34.04
C LEU A 32 -7.86 -38.66 -33.91
N ALA A 33 -7.02 -39.41 -34.66
CA ALA A 33 -6.88 -40.85 -34.43
C ALA A 33 -6.09 -41.08 -33.15
N ALA A 34 -6.73 -41.74 -32.19
CA ALA A 34 -6.06 -42.19 -30.95
C ALA A 34 -5.24 -43.43 -31.25
N ASN A 35 -3.92 -43.32 -31.28
CA ASN A 35 -3.01 -44.44 -31.17
C ASN A 35 -2.56 -44.60 -29.72
N ALA A 36 -3.16 -45.54 -29.02
CA ALA A 36 -2.75 -45.95 -27.69
C ALA A 36 -1.51 -46.86 -27.81
N ALA A 37 -0.31 -46.27 -27.64
CA ALA A 37 0.89 -47.04 -27.35
C ALA A 37 1.20 -46.85 -25.86
N SER A 38 0.97 -47.91 -25.08
CA SER A 38 1.35 -48.02 -23.67
C SER A 38 2.88 -48.02 -23.54
N ALA A 39 3.49 -46.86 -23.31
CA ALA A 39 4.85 -46.74 -22.87
C ALA A 39 4.88 -46.66 -21.34
N LYS A 40 5.39 -47.73 -20.67
CA LYS A 40 5.73 -47.70 -19.26
C LYS A 40 6.81 -46.63 -19.03
N HIS A 41 6.43 -45.51 -18.47
CA HIS A 41 7.39 -44.52 -18.00
C HIS A 41 8.04 -45.02 -16.71
N PRO A 42 9.35 -44.95 -16.57
CA PRO A 42 10.01 -45.21 -15.29
C PRO A 42 9.58 -44.12 -14.31
N THR A 43 9.11 -44.49 -13.13
CA THR A 43 8.83 -43.60 -12.02
C THR A 43 10.13 -42.94 -11.59
N ALA A 44 10.41 -41.73 -12.11
CA ALA A 44 11.43 -40.87 -11.54
C ALA A 44 10.98 -40.52 -10.11
N LYS A 45 11.77 -40.99 -9.15
CA LYS A 45 11.64 -40.50 -7.76
C LYS A 45 11.94 -39.02 -7.81
N HIS A 46 10.90 -38.18 -7.69
CA HIS A 46 11.07 -36.77 -7.43
C HIS A 46 11.78 -36.60 -6.10
N PRO A 47 12.86 -35.81 -6.02
CA PRO A 47 13.41 -35.41 -4.74
C PRO A 47 12.35 -34.53 -4.07
N THR A 48 11.84 -34.98 -2.94
CA THR A 48 11.00 -34.19 -2.03
C THR A 48 11.90 -33.26 -1.23
N GLU A 49 12.59 -32.34 -1.89
CA GLU A 49 13.03 -31.10 -1.26
C GLU A 49 12.04 -30.03 -1.67
N GLY A 50 11.26 -29.59 -0.66
CA GLY A 50 10.15 -28.68 -0.87
C GLY A 50 10.61 -27.40 -1.55
N ASN A 51 10.12 -27.20 -2.75
CA ASN A 51 10.15 -25.92 -3.44
C ASN A 51 9.29 -24.96 -2.59
N LYS A 52 9.91 -24.20 -1.66
CA LYS A 52 9.26 -23.12 -0.91
C LYS A 52 8.97 -21.98 -1.86
N THR A 53 7.90 -22.11 -2.62
CA THR A 53 7.56 -21.21 -3.71
C THR A 53 6.99 -19.87 -3.24
N MET A 54 6.47 -19.79 -2.01
CA MET A 54 5.99 -18.54 -1.40
C MET A 54 6.25 -18.55 0.10
N ALA A 55 6.60 -17.40 0.66
CA ALA A 55 6.91 -17.28 2.07
C ALA A 55 5.70 -16.73 2.85
N TYR A 56 5.24 -17.50 3.83
CA TYR A 56 4.16 -17.11 4.74
C TYR A 56 4.59 -17.31 6.18
N VAL A 57 4.06 -16.48 7.06
CA VAL A 57 4.09 -16.70 8.50
C VAL A 57 2.65 -16.76 9.02
N THR A 58 2.38 -17.70 9.93
CA THR A 58 1.10 -17.78 10.62
C THR A 58 1.18 -16.98 11.91
N THR A 59 0.28 -16.01 12.07
CA THR A 59 0.18 -15.17 13.27
C THR A 59 -0.39 -15.96 14.45
N LYS A 60 -0.38 -15.35 15.65
CA LYS A 60 -0.91 -15.99 16.87
C LYS A 60 -2.41 -16.29 16.80
N ASP A 61 -3.16 -15.50 16.02
CA ASP A 61 -4.59 -15.69 15.78
C ASP A 61 -4.88 -16.52 14.51
N GLY A 62 -3.85 -17.17 13.93
CA GLY A 62 -3.99 -18.15 12.85
C GLY A 62 -4.06 -17.56 11.44
N VAL A 63 -3.74 -16.28 11.26
CA VAL A 63 -3.78 -15.62 9.95
C VAL A 63 -2.46 -15.83 9.21
N GLU A 64 -2.52 -16.25 7.95
CA GLU A 64 -1.34 -16.39 7.10
C GLU A 64 -0.99 -15.05 6.46
N ILE A 65 0.20 -14.54 6.76
CA ILE A 65 0.77 -13.29 6.25
C ILE A 65 1.86 -13.63 5.24
N PHE A 66 1.65 -13.19 4.00
CA PHE A 66 2.65 -13.27 2.93
C PHE A 66 3.76 -12.25 3.15
N TYR A 67 5.00 -12.64 2.87
CA TYR A 67 6.14 -11.71 2.86
C TYR A 67 7.12 -12.00 1.72
N LYS A 68 7.84 -10.96 1.30
CA LYS A 68 9.05 -11.00 0.48
C LYS A 68 10.25 -10.83 1.39
N ASP A 69 11.34 -11.57 1.15
CA ASP A 69 12.59 -11.48 1.93
C ASP A 69 13.76 -11.74 0.99
N TRP A 70 14.39 -10.67 0.52
CA TRP A 70 15.44 -10.72 -0.49
C TRP A 70 16.75 -10.11 0.02
N GLY A 71 17.87 -10.57 -0.55
CA GLY A 71 19.21 -10.09 -0.21
C GLY A 71 19.92 -10.93 0.84
N PRO A 72 21.16 -10.52 1.20
CA PRO A 72 21.99 -11.23 2.18
C PRO A 72 21.31 -11.26 3.56
N LYS A 73 21.28 -12.42 4.19
CA LYS A 73 20.56 -12.61 5.46
C LYS A 73 21.25 -11.94 6.66
N ASP A 74 22.52 -11.66 6.54
CA ASP A 74 23.37 -10.97 7.52
C ASP A 74 23.45 -9.45 7.31
N ALA A 75 22.93 -8.94 6.19
CA ALA A 75 22.84 -7.50 5.94
C ALA A 75 21.77 -6.83 6.80
N GLN A 76 21.92 -5.51 7.03
CA GLN A 76 20.91 -4.72 7.73
C GLN A 76 19.57 -4.81 7.02
N PRO A 77 18.51 -5.21 7.75
CA PRO A 77 17.19 -5.33 7.15
C PRO A 77 16.47 -3.98 7.04
N ILE A 78 15.79 -3.79 5.90
CA ILE A 78 14.82 -2.72 5.68
C ILE A 78 13.47 -3.38 5.48
N VAL A 79 12.48 -3.01 6.31
CA VAL A 79 11.13 -3.56 6.30
C VAL A 79 10.17 -2.51 5.79
N PHE A 80 9.42 -2.85 4.74
CA PHE A 80 8.50 -1.96 4.07
C PHE A 80 7.04 -2.30 4.39
N HIS A 81 6.25 -1.28 4.70
CA HIS A 81 4.85 -1.36 5.10
C HIS A 81 4.01 -0.56 4.10
N HIS A 82 3.16 -1.26 3.33
CA HIS A 82 2.40 -0.66 2.23
C HIS A 82 1.21 0.19 2.70
N GLY A 83 0.77 1.12 1.83
CA GLY A 83 -0.46 1.91 2.00
C GLY A 83 -1.73 1.10 1.74
N TRP A 84 -2.88 1.66 2.12
CA TRP A 84 -4.19 1.13 1.74
C TRP A 84 -4.53 1.55 0.30
N PRO A 85 -5.14 0.71 -0.52
CA PRO A 85 -5.49 -0.71 -0.36
C PRO A 85 -4.47 -1.65 -1.04
N LEU A 86 -3.20 -1.25 -1.04
CA LEU A 86 -2.13 -1.84 -1.82
C LEU A 86 -1.59 -3.16 -1.24
N SER A 87 -0.41 -3.56 -1.67
CA SER A 87 0.32 -4.74 -1.24
C SER A 87 1.82 -4.44 -1.18
N SER A 88 2.64 -5.41 -0.79
CA SER A 88 4.09 -5.28 -0.83
C SER A 88 4.67 -5.00 -2.23
N ASP A 89 3.88 -5.17 -3.30
CA ASP A 89 4.30 -4.85 -4.67
C ASP A 89 4.42 -3.33 -4.92
N ASP A 90 3.83 -2.50 -4.07
CA ASP A 90 3.99 -1.04 -4.13
C ASP A 90 5.43 -0.59 -3.84
N TRP A 91 6.19 -1.43 -3.14
CA TRP A 91 7.57 -1.18 -2.74
C TRP A 91 8.63 -1.76 -3.69
N ASP A 92 8.24 -2.35 -4.84
CA ASP A 92 9.17 -3.05 -5.73
C ASP A 92 10.35 -2.16 -6.18
N ALA A 93 10.10 -0.88 -6.48
CA ALA A 93 11.14 0.06 -6.87
C ALA A 93 12.16 0.30 -5.75
N GLN A 94 11.69 0.54 -4.52
CA GLN A 94 12.53 0.74 -3.33
C GLN A 94 13.26 -0.55 -2.95
N MET A 95 12.58 -1.69 -2.98
CA MET A 95 13.19 -2.98 -2.68
C MET A 95 14.35 -3.30 -3.63
N LEU A 96 14.15 -3.14 -4.95
CA LEU A 96 15.21 -3.34 -5.94
C LEU A 96 16.36 -2.35 -5.75
N PHE A 97 16.05 -1.09 -5.44
CA PHE A 97 17.07 -0.08 -5.18
C PHE A 97 17.94 -0.46 -3.97
N PHE A 98 17.35 -0.75 -2.81
CA PHE A 98 18.10 -1.11 -1.61
C PHE A 98 18.80 -2.47 -1.73
N LEU A 99 18.20 -3.42 -2.43
CA LEU A 99 18.85 -4.70 -2.77
C LEU A 99 20.14 -4.46 -3.57
N SER A 100 20.14 -3.54 -4.55
CA SER A 100 21.34 -3.17 -5.32
C SER A 100 22.44 -2.49 -4.48
N LYS A 101 22.07 -1.98 -3.29
CA LYS A 101 23.00 -1.38 -2.31
C LYS A 101 23.48 -2.38 -1.23
N GLY A 102 23.09 -3.65 -1.35
CA GLY A 102 23.54 -4.73 -0.46
C GLY A 102 22.70 -4.88 0.82
N TYR A 103 21.56 -4.24 0.95
CA TYR A 103 20.65 -4.41 2.09
C TYR A 103 19.82 -5.69 1.97
N ARG A 104 19.39 -6.23 3.11
CA ARG A 104 18.28 -7.19 3.15
C ARG A 104 16.97 -6.42 3.11
N VAL A 105 16.07 -6.76 2.17
CA VAL A 105 14.80 -6.06 1.99
C VAL A 105 13.65 -7.01 2.27
N VAL A 106 12.74 -6.59 3.12
CA VAL A 106 11.56 -7.35 3.53
C VAL A 106 10.31 -6.50 3.33
N ALA A 107 9.26 -7.08 2.78
CA ALA A 107 7.95 -6.44 2.70
C ALA A 107 6.87 -7.50 2.90
N HIS A 108 5.78 -7.17 3.56
CA HIS A 108 4.66 -8.09 3.75
C HIS A 108 3.38 -7.52 3.15
N ASP A 109 2.47 -8.39 2.78
CA ASP A 109 1.10 -8.01 2.48
C ASP A 109 0.32 -8.04 3.81
N ARG A 110 -0.30 -6.90 4.20
CA ARG A 110 -1.15 -6.81 5.40
C ARG A 110 -2.28 -7.82 5.33
N ARG A 111 -2.79 -8.33 6.47
CA ARG A 111 -4.00 -9.19 6.49
C ARG A 111 -5.11 -8.58 5.62
N GLY A 112 -5.79 -9.42 4.85
CA GLY A 112 -6.83 -9.00 3.94
C GLY A 112 -6.37 -8.27 2.68
N HIS A 113 -5.07 -8.07 2.48
CA HIS A 113 -4.48 -7.41 1.31
C HIS A 113 -3.59 -8.38 0.52
N GLY A 114 -3.43 -8.10 -0.76
CA GLY A 114 -2.51 -8.83 -1.63
C GLY A 114 -2.68 -10.35 -1.55
N ARG A 115 -1.59 -11.04 -1.17
CA ARG A 115 -1.51 -12.51 -1.07
C ARG A 115 -1.75 -13.06 0.34
N SER A 116 -1.89 -12.18 1.35
CA SER A 116 -2.22 -12.58 2.71
C SER A 116 -3.66 -13.08 2.83
N ALA A 117 -3.94 -13.87 3.86
CA ALA A 117 -5.26 -14.43 4.10
C ALA A 117 -6.33 -13.33 4.17
N GLN A 118 -7.43 -13.54 3.45
CA GLN A 118 -8.57 -12.63 3.41
C GLN A 118 -9.54 -12.97 4.54
N VAL A 119 -9.22 -12.54 5.75
CA VAL A 119 -10.02 -12.74 6.95
C VAL A 119 -11.12 -11.69 7.07
N SER A 120 -12.15 -11.99 7.88
CA SER A 120 -13.29 -11.08 8.11
C SER A 120 -13.04 -10.03 9.20
N GLU A 121 -12.01 -10.21 10.05
CA GLU A 121 -11.79 -9.42 11.26
C GLU A 121 -10.32 -9.02 11.45
N GLY A 122 -10.05 -8.16 12.43
CA GLY A 122 -8.70 -7.71 12.76
C GLY A 122 -8.17 -6.64 11.80
N HIS A 123 -9.05 -5.90 11.13
CA HIS A 123 -8.65 -4.82 10.22
C HIS A 123 -8.49 -3.50 10.98
N ASP A 124 -7.54 -3.48 11.92
CA ASP A 124 -7.18 -2.33 12.75
C ASP A 124 -5.66 -2.24 12.96
N MET A 125 -5.19 -1.10 13.46
CA MET A 125 -3.75 -0.84 13.61
C MET A 125 -3.07 -1.76 14.63
N ASP A 126 -3.77 -2.27 15.62
CA ASP A 126 -3.19 -3.17 16.61
C ASP A 126 -2.88 -4.54 16.00
N HIS A 127 -3.81 -5.09 15.21
CA HIS A 127 -3.60 -6.34 14.49
C HIS A 127 -2.54 -6.17 13.38
N TYR A 128 -2.57 -5.06 12.63
CA TYR A 128 -1.55 -4.79 11.59
C TYR A 128 -0.15 -4.74 12.18
N ALA A 129 0.04 -4.05 13.30
CA ALA A 129 1.32 -3.99 14.00
C ALA A 129 1.75 -5.34 14.57
N ALA A 130 0.81 -6.15 15.06
CA ALA A 130 1.09 -7.50 15.55
C ALA A 130 1.48 -8.46 14.41
N ASP A 131 0.86 -8.35 13.24
CA ASP A 131 1.22 -9.11 12.03
C ASP A 131 2.64 -8.76 11.56
N ALA A 132 2.96 -7.47 11.49
CA ALA A 132 4.31 -7.01 11.18
C ALA A 132 5.33 -7.58 12.18
N PHE A 133 4.98 -7.61 13.48
CA PHE A 133 5.82 -8.19 14.50
C PHE A 133 6.02 -9.70 14.31
N ALA A 134 4.98 -10.44 13.92
CA ALA A 134 5.09 -11.86 13.63
C ALA A 134 6.07 -12.13 12.47
N VAL A 135 6.05 -11.32 11.40
CA VAL A 135 7.03 -11.40 10.30
C VAL A 135 8.45 -11.13 10.81
N VAL A 136 8.64 -10.07 11.61
CA VAL A 136 9.94 -9.67 12.16
C VAL A 136 10.51 -10.75 13.09
N GLU A 137 9.67 -11.35 13.94
CA GLU A 137 10.07 -12.47 14.82
C GLU A 137 10.42 -13.71 14.02
N HIS A 138 9.56 -14.10 13.07
CA HIS A 138 9.78 -15.28 12.23
C HIS A 138 11.10 -15.24 11.47
N LEU A 139 11.48 -14.06 10.96
CA LEU A 139 12.72 -13.84 10.20
C LEU A 139 13.91 -13.48 11.10
N ASP A 140 13.72 -13.41 12.41
CA ASP A 140 14.69 -12.94 13.43
C ASP A 140 15.39 -11.63 13.03
N LEU A 141 14.63 -10.65 12.52
CA LEU A 141 15.18 -9.38 12.10
C LEU A 141 15.62 -8.57 13.32
N LYS A 142 16.83 -8.03 13.25
CA LYS A 142 17.43 -7.17 14.29
C LYS A 142 17.96 -5.89 13.66
N ASN A 143 17.98 -4.80 14.41
CA ASN A 143 18.41 -3.49 13.90
C ASN A 143 17.73 -3.09 12.59
N ALA A 144 16.45 -3.42 12.43
CA ALA A 144 15.72 -3.15 11.20
C ALA A 144 15.35 -1.66 11.06
N VAL A 145 15.41 -1.15 9.84
CA VAL A 145 14.80 0.13 9.47
C VAL A 145 13.40 -0.15 8.97
N HIS A 146 12.39 0.46 9.59
CA HIS A 146 10.99 0.30 9.18
C HIS A 146 10.53 1.51 8.39
N ILE A 147 10.04 1.30 7.17
CA ILE A 147 9.60 2.36 6.25
C ILE A 147 8.14 2.12 5.90
N GLY A 148 7.26 3.06 6.26
CA GLY A 148 5.82 2.91 6.02
C GLY A 148 5.24 4.06 5.21
N HIS A 149 4.42 3.72 4.23
CA HIS A 149 3.69 4.67 3.39
C HIS A 149 2.22 4.76 3.82
N SER A 150 1.69 5.99 3.96
CA SER A 150 0.26 6.20 4.21
C SER A 150 -0.21 5.43 5.46
N THR A 151 -1.19 4.53 5.31
CA THR A 151 -1.63 3.57 6.34
C THR A 151 -0.47 2.75 6.89
N GLY A 152 0.49 2.35 6.04
CA GLY A 152 1.71 1.64 6.47
C GLY A 152 2.60 2.48 7.38
N GLY A 153 2.58 3.80 7.27
CA GLY A 153 3.21 4.69 8.25
C GLY A 153 2.53 4.65 9.61
N GLY A 154 1.20 4.53 9.64
CA GLY A 154 0.46 4.26 10.87
C GLY A 154 0.80 2.91 11.49
N GLU A 155 0.93 1.87 10.64
CA GLU A 155 1.38 0.54 11.07
C GLU A 155 2.80 0.60 11.68
N VAL A 156 3.74 1.33 11.04
CA VAL A 156 5.10 1.53 11.58
C VAL A 156 5.06 2.25 12.93
N ALA A 157 4.30 3.33 13.06
CA ALA A 157 4.20 4.07 14.32
C ALA A 157 3.69 3.16 15.46
N ARG A 158 2.61 2.40 15.22
CA ARG A 158 2.04 1.45 16.17
C ARG A 158 3.00 0.29 16.48
N TYR A 159 3.63 -0.28 15.45
CA TYR A 159 4.59 -1.37 15.59
C TYR A 159 5.80 -0.94 16.43
N VAL A 160 6.42 0.19 16.12
CA VAL A 160 7.59 0.69 16.86
C VAL A 160 7.24 0.96 18.30
N ALA A 161 6.14 1.65 18.57
CA ALA A 161 5.73 2.02 19.93
C ALA A 161 5.36 0.79 20.80
N LYS A 162 4.63 -0.17 20.25
CA LYS A 162 4.06 -1.28 21.04
C LYS A 162 4.89 -2.56 21.04
N HIS A 163 5.64 -2.83 19.97
CA HIS A 163 6.33 -4.11 19.77
C HIS A 163 7.84 -3.95 19.53
N GLY A 164 8.23 -3.40 18.40
CA GLY A 164 9.57 -3.51 17.86
C GLY A 164 10.65 -2.84 18.73
N GLN A 165 10.38 -1.64 19.23
CA GLN A 165 11.33 -0.93 20.11
C GLN A 165 11.52 -1.66 21.44
N LYS A 166 10.44 -2.17 22.04
CA LYS A 166 10.52 -2.95 23.30
C LYS A 166 11.29 -4.25 23.12
N ALA A 167 11.22 -4.84 21.94
CA ALA A 167 11.94 -6.06 21.60
C ALA A 167 13.40 -5.81 21.13
N GLY A 168 13.85 -4.54 21.07
CA GLY A 168 15.20 -4.19 20.60
C GLY A 168 15.45 -4.49 19.11
N ARG A 169 14.40 -4.49 18.28
CA ARG A 169 14.47 -4.93 16.87
C ARG A 169 14.50 -3.77 15.87
N VAL A 170 14.30 -2.53 16.31
CA VAL A 170 14.20 -1.34 15.46
C VAL A 170 15.42 -0.46 15.62
N ALA A 171 16.09 -0.15 14.50
CA ALA A 171 17.16 0.85 14.44
C ALA A 171 16.61 2.25 14.15
N LYS A 172 15.75 2.36 13.15
CA LYS A 172 15.19 3.62 12.64
C LYS A 172 13.76 3.42 12.12
N ALA A 173 13.01 4.51 12.05
CA ALA A 173 11.69 4.54 11.45
C ALA A 173 11.58 5.62 10.37
N VAL A 174 10.78 5.37 9.33
CA VAL A 174 10.47 6.36 8.29
C VAL A 174 8.97 6.37 8.02
N LEU A 175 8.38 7.54 8.06
CA LEU A 175 6.97 7.81 7.81
C LEU A 175 6.84 8.59 6.50
N VAL A 176 6.31 7.96 5.45
CA VAL A 176 6.19 8.56 4.12
C VAL A 176 4.73 8.85 3.82
N SER A 177 4.35 10.11 3.62
CA SER A 177 2.94 10.52 3.38
C SER A 177 1.98 9.82 4.35
N ALA A 178 2.39 9.69 5.61
CA ALA A 178 1.79 8.80 6.60
C ALA A 178 0.57 9.43 7.28
N VAL A 179 -0.38 8.60 7.69
CA VAL A 179 -1.65 9.03 8.29
C VAL A 179 -1.57 9.56 9.75
N PRO A 180 -0.59 9.20 10.60
CA PRO A 180 -0.52 9.74 11.95
C PRO A 180 -0.38 11.27 12.01
N PRO A 181 -0.84 11.90 13.09
CA PRO A 181 -1.37 11.29 14.33
C PRO A 181 -2.81 10.84 14.24
N LEU A 182 -3.69 11.54 13.54
CA LEU A 182 -5.11 11.23 13.39
C LEU A 182 -5.68 12.00 12.20
N MET A 183 -6.34 11.30 11.27
CA MET A 183 -6.96 11.96 10.13
C MET A 183 -8.35 12.53 10.45
N LEU A 184 -9.13 11.82 11.29
CA LEU A 184 -10.49 12.21 11.60
C LEU A 184 -10.54 13.49 12.43
N LYS A 185 -11.48 14.37 12.09
CA LYS A 185 -11.87 15.51 12.92
C LYS A 185 -12.53 15.03 14.21
N THR A 186 -11.97 15.44 15.34
CA THR A 186 -12.47 15.17 16.70
C THR A 186 -12.25 16.40 17.56
N ASP A 187 -12.71 16.38 18.80
CA ASP A 187 -12.43 17.46 19.76
C ASP A 187 -10.92 17.64 20.01
N SER A 188 -10.15 16.54 19.97
CA SER A 188 -8.70 16.57 20.10
C SER A 188 -7.96 16.89 18.79
N ASN A 189 -8.64 16.80 17.63
CA ASN A 189 -8.14 17.11 16.31
C ASN A 189 -9.14 17.94 15.49
N PRO A 190 -9.39 19.19 15.88
CA PRO A 190 -10.47 20.01 15.30
C PRO A 190 -10.23 20.38 13.81
N GLU A 191 -9.00 20.31 13.34
CA GLU A 191 -8.61 20.58 11.96
C GLU A 191 -8.63 19.33 11.08
N GLY A 192 -8.90 18.15 11.63
CA GLY A 192 -8.95 16.89 10.88
C GLY A 192 -10.09 16.87 9.86
N LEU A 193 -10.04 15.85 8.99
CA LEU A 193 -11.05 15.65 7.95
C LEU A 193 -12.39 15.19 8.56
N PRO A 194 -13.53 15.72 8.12
CA PRO A 194 -14.82 15.31 8.61
C PRO A 194 -15.15 13.85 8.27
N MET A 195 -15.98 13.18 9.08
CA MET A 195 -16.36 11.76 8.90
C MET A 195 -16.95 11.48 7.52
N GLU A 196 -17.68 12.45 6.97
CA GLU A 196 -18.32 12.35 5.65
C GLU A 196 -17.34 12.04 4.52
N VAL A 197 -16.08 12.45 4.64
CA VAL A 197 -15.03 12.10 3.66
C VAL A 197 -14.78 10.58 3.68
N PHE A 198 -14.66 9.99 4.85
CA PHE A 198 -14.40 8.56 5.03
C PHE A 198 -15.63 7.70 4.73
N ASP A 199 -16.82 8.19 5.05
CA ASP A 199 -18.09 7.56 4.67
C ASP A 199 -18.30 7.62 3.15
N GLY A 200 -17.82 8.67 2.49
CA GLY A 200 -17.74 8.74 1.04
C GLY A 200 -16.87 7.62 0.45
N PHE A 201 -15.70 7.34 1.04
CA PHE A 201 -14.83 6.22 0.62
C PHE A 201 -15.52 4.87 0.83
N ARG A 202 -16.17 4.66 1.99
CA ARG A 202 -16.94 3.43 2.27
C ARG A 202 -18.07 3.22 1.26
N SER A 203 -18.80 4.28 0.96
CA SER A 203 -19.92 4.26 0.02
C SER A 203 -19.45 3.99 -1.41
N ALA A 204 -18.38 4.64 -1.88
CA ALA A 204 -17.83 4.43 -3.21
C ALA A 204 -17.27 3.00 -3.36
N LEU A 205 -16.58 2.48 -2.34
CA LEU A 205 -16.07 1.12 -2.31
C LEU A 205 -17.20 0.10 -2.35
N ALA A 206 -18.26 0.30 -1.57
CA ALA A 206 -19.42 -0.59 -1.52
C ALA A 206 -20.23 -0.57 -2.83
N ALA A 207 -20.35 0.59 -3.47
CA ALA A 207 -21.10 0.75 -4.71
C ALA A 207 -20.38 0.13 -5.91
N ASN A 208 -19.09 0.42 -6.10
CA ASN A 208 -18.27 -0.13 -7.19
C ASN A 208 -16.78 -0.02 -6.86
N ARG A 209 -16.24 -0.99 -6.12
CA ARG A 209 -14.84 -1.04 -5.73
C ARG A 209 -13.88 -0.93 -6.93
N ALA A 210 -14.21 -1.59 -8.03
CA ALA A 210 -13.33 -1.61 -9.20
C ALA A 210 -13.21 -0.22 -9.84
N GLN A 211 -14.31 0.52 -9.96
CA GLN A 211 -14.29 1.88 -10.47
C GLN A 211 -13.61 2.84 -9.47
N PHE A 212 -13.95 2.76 -8.18
CA PHE A 212 -13.35 3.58 -7.15
C PHE A 212 -11.82 3.42 -7.13
N PHE A 213 -11.32 2.19 -7.19
CA PHE A 213 -9.88 1.91 -7.24
C PHE A 213 -9.23 2.30 -8.58
N ARG A 214 -10.01 2.58 -9.61
CA ARG A 214 -9.52 3.15 -10.86
C ARG A 214 -9.41 4.66 -10.78
N ASP A 215 -10.39 5.32 -10.15
CA ASP A 215 -10.50 6.77 -10.09
C ASP A 215 -9.46 7.40 -9.14
N VAL A 216 -9.20 6.77 -8.00
CA VAL A 216 -8.24 7.26 -7.00
C VAL A 216 -6.83 7.44 -7.57
N PRO A 217 -6.19 6.45 -8.22
CA PRO A 217 -4.87 6.61 -8.80
C PRO A 217 -4.88 7.46 -10.09
N ALA A 218 -5.99 7.47 -10.85
CA ALA A 218 -6.13 8.32 -12.03
C ALA A 218 -6.24 9.81 -11.69
N GLY A 219 -6.49 10.14 -10.43
CA GLY A 219 -6.71 11.48 -9.93
C GLY A 219 -5.77 11.85 -8.78
N PRO A 220 -6.31 11.96 -7.56
CA PRO A 220 -5.64 12.61 -6.44
C PRO A 220 -4.41 11.87 -5.90
N PHE A 221 -4.36 10.52 -6.01
CA PHE A 221 -3.28 9.74 -5.41
C PHE A 221 -1.90 10.08 -6.00
N TYR A 222 -1.79 10.13 -7.32
CA TYR A 222 -0.57 10.51 -8.02
C TYR A 222 -0.56 11.98 -8.48
N GLY A 223 -1.65 12.73 -8.21
CA GLY A 223 -1.82 14.09 -8.68
C GLY A 223 -2.01 14.19 -10.20
N PHE A 224 -2.50 13.12 -10.84
CA PHE A 224 -2.76 13.10 -12.28
C PHE A 224 -3.97 13.95 -12.69
N ASN A 225 -4.76 14.41 -11.73
CA ASN A 225 -5.85 15.39 -11.90
C ASN A 225 -5.37 16.84 -11.99
N ARG A 226 -4.08 17.12 -11.85
CA ARG A 226 -3.52 18.49 -11.91
C ARG A 226 -3.25 18.90 -13.36
N ASP A 227 -3.34 20.20 -13.62
CA ASP A 227 -3.03 20.76 -14.93
C ASP A 227 -1.58 20.42 -15.33
N GLY A 228 -1.41 19.95 -16.57
CA GLY A 228 -0.11 19.59 -17.12
C GLY A 228 0.49 18.28 -16.56
N ALA A 229 -0.23 17.54 -15.73
CA ALA A 229 0.24 16.26 -15.20
C ALA A 229 0.47 15.23 -16.33
N LYS A 230 1.60 14.53 -16.26
CA LYS A 230 1.90 13.41 -17.18
C LYS A 230 1.31 12.13 -16.63
N VAL A 231 0.10 11.81 -17.08
CA VAL A 231 -0.61 10.59 -16.66
C VAL A 231 0.18 9.34 -17.10
N GLN A 232 0.37 8.41 -16.18
CA GLN A 232 1.08 7.15 -16.39
C GLN A 232 0.11 5.97 -16.23
N GLU A 233 -0.47 5.53 -17.34
CA GLU A 233 -1.50 4.48 -17.34
C GLU A 233 -1.05 3.17 -16.67
N GLY A 234 0.20 2.76 -16.89
CA GLY A 234 0.76 1.56 -16.25
C GLY A 234 0.81 1.65 -14.73
N VAL A 235 1.07 2.85 -14.18
CA VAL A 235 1.06 3.11 -12.73
C VAL A 235 -0.36 3.00 -12.18
N ILE A 236 -1.34 3.59 -12.88
CA ILE A 236 -2.77 3.50 -12.51
C ILE A 236 -3.24 2.04 -12.51
N GLN A 237 -2.88 1.29 -13.56
CA GLN A 237 -3.25 -0.13 -13.67
C GLN A 237 -2.60 -0.99 -12.59
N ASN A 238 -1.33 -0.74 -12.25
CA ASN A 238 -0.65 -1.47 -11.18
C ASN A 238 -1.29 -1.20 -9.81
N TRP A 239 -1.66 0.05 -9.52
CA TRP A 239 -2.39 0.41 -8.30
C TRP A 239 -3.74 -0.31 -8.23
N TRP A 240 -4.52 -0.25 -9.32
CA TRP A 240 -5.80 -0.93 -9.44
C TRP A 240 -5.67 -2.44 -9.23
N ARG A 241 -4.69 -3.08 -9.89
CA ARG A 241 -4.41 -4.51 -9.75
C ARG A 241 -4.16 -4.89 -8.29
N GLN A 242 -3.31 -4.14 -7.60
CA GLN A 242 -3.00 -4.38 -6.19
C GLN A 242 -4.24 -4.24 -5.32
N GLY A 243 -5.00 -3.17 -5.49
CA GLY A 243 -6.25 -2.97 -4.77
C GLY A 243 -7.27 -4.11 -5.01
N MET A 244 -7.38 -4.60 -6.24
CA MET A 244 -8.31 -5.68 -6.58
C MET A 244 -7.88 -7.06 -6.07
N MET A 245 -6.59 -7.27 -5.74
CA MET A 245 -6.10 -8.51 -5.13
C MET A 245 -6.57 -8.71 -3.69
N GLY A 246 -6.79 -7.65 -2.94
CA GLY A 246 -7.23 -7.73 -1.54
C GLY A 246 -8.74 -7.95 -1.39
N GLY A 247 -9.17 -8.27 -0.17
CA GLY A 247 -10.56 -8.53 0.20
C GLY A 247 -11.38 -7.23 0.34
N ALA A 248 -12.60 -7.22 -0.17
CA ALA A 248 -13.48 -6.06 -0.08
C ALA A 248 -13.77 -5.67 1.39
N LYS A 249 -13.95 -6.66 2.28
CA LYS A 249 -14.19 -6.43 3.72
C LYS A 249 -12.99 -5.76 4.38
N ALA A 250 -11.79 -6.26 4.12
CA ALA A 250 -10.55 -5.67 4.65
C ALA A 250 -10.35 -4.23 4.19
N HIS A 251 -10.66 -3.94 2.94
CA HIS A 251 -10.58 -2.57 2.43
C HIS A 251 -11.62 -1.66 3.05
N TYR A 252 -12.85 -2.14 3.22
CA TYR A 252 -13.92 -1.37 3.84
C TYR A 252 -13.62 -1.04 5.32
N ASP A 253 -13.26 -2.04 6.12
CA ASP A 253 -12.94 -1.88 7.53
C ASP A 253 -11.61 -1.11 7.72
N GLY A 254 -10.66 -1.32 6.83
CA GLY A 254 -9.37 -0.62 6.83
C GLY A 254 -9.48 0.91 6.72
N ILE A 255 -10.59 1.42 6.17
CA ILE A 255 -10.87 2.87 6.17
C ILE A 255 -10.93 3.38 7.60
N LYS A 256 -11.58 2.66 8.52
CA LYS A 256 -11.60 3.00 9.94
C LYS A 256 -10.20 2.97 10.56
N ALA A 257 -9.42 1.94 10.23
CA ALA A 257 -8.08 1.77 10.76
C ALA A 257 -7.19 2.99 10.47
N PHE A 258 -7.16 3.49 9.24
CA PHE A 258 -6.30 4.60 8.89
C PHE A 258 -6.88 5.99 9.23
N SER A 259 -8.21 6.12 9.32
CA SER A 259 -8.83 7.43 9.52
C SER A 259 -9.17 7.75 10.97
N GLU A 260 -9.57 6.75 11.76
CA GLU A 260 -10.16 6.94 13.10
C GLU A 260 -9.21 6.52 14.24
N THR A 261 -8.05 5.91 13.93
CA THR A 261 -7.10 5.51 14.97
C THR A 261 -6.25 6.70 15.40
N ASP A 262 -6.39 7.12 16.66
CA ASP A 262 -5.48 8.11 17.24
C ASP A 262 -4.14 7.46 17.61
N GLN A 263 -3.08 7.94 16.99
CA GLN A 263 -1.71 7.47 17.15
C GLN A 263 -0.80 8.51 17.81
N THR A 264 -1.40 9.52 18.44
CA THR A 264 -0.67 10.59 19.16
C THR A 264 0.29 10.01 20.20
N GLU A 265 -0.17 9.05 21.00
CA GLU A 265 0.66 8.42 22.03
C GLU A 265 1.69 7.45 21.44
N ASP A 266 1.40 6.82 20.31
CA ASP A 266 2.39 6.00 19.60
C ASP A 266 3.57 6.87 19.15
N LEU A 267 3.33 8.01 18.49
CA LEU A 267 4.39 8.93 18.06
C LEU A 267 5.23 9.44 19.24
N LYS A 268 4.61 9.83 20.35
CA LYS A 268 5.31 10.25 21.58
C LYS A 268 6.17 9.14 22.21
N ALA A 269 5.76 7.87 22.02
CA ALA A 269 6.48 6.73 22.57
C ALA A 269 7.71 6.36 21.73
N ILE A 270 7.78 6.73 20.45
CA ILE A 270 8.90 6.43 19.56
C ILE A 270 10.17 7.16 20.06
N ALA A 271 11.23 6.40 20.35
CA ALA A 271 12.52 6.92 20.81
C ALA A 271 13.64 6.74 19.77
N VAL A 272 13.45 5.90 18.76
CA VAL A 272 14.42 5.70 17.67
C VAL A 272 14.46 6.90 16.72
N PRO A 273 15.57 7.14 16.00
CA PRO A 273 15.62 8.16 14.96
C PRO A 273 14.51 7.94 13.95
N THR A 274 13.73 8.98 13.66
CA THR A 274 12.55 8.90 12.79
C THR A 274 12.57 9.99 11.73
N LEU A 275 12.46 9.60 10.46
CA LEU A 275 12.35 10.52 9.33
C LEU A 275 10.90 10.61 8.87
N VAL A 276 10.39 11.81 8.70
CA VAL A 276 9.07 12.09 8.12
C VAL A 276 9.28 12.70 6.73
N LEU A 277 8.76 12.04 5.69
CA LEU A 277 8.79 12.50 4.31
C LEU A 277 7.38 12.78 3.82
N HIS A 278 7.10 13.97 3.25
CA HIS A 278 5.74 14.30 2.82
C HIS A 278 5.72 15.22 1.60
N GLY A 279 4.82 14.94 0.65
CA GLY A 279 4.55 15.81 -0.47
C GLY A 279 3.65 16.98 -0.06
N GLU A 280 4.02 18.21 -0.45
CA GLU A 280 3.22 19.39 -0.08
C GLU A 280 1.89 19.46 -0.83
N ASP A 281 1.80 18.80 -1.99
CA ASP A 281 0.58 18.68 -2.81
C ASP A 281 -0.15 17.32 -2.61
N ASP A 282 0.02 16.70 -1.46
CA ASP A 282 -0.69 15.47 -1.11
C ASP A 282 -2.19 15.75 -0.90
N GLN A 283 -3.01 15.25 -1.83
CA GLN A 283 -4.47 15.42 -1.82
C GLN A 283 -5.21 14.31 -1.06
N ILE A 284 -4.48 13.27 -0.60
CA ILE A 284 -5.05 12.12 0.13
C ILE A 284 -4.84 12.30 1.64
N VAL A 285 -3.63 12.65 2.04
CA VAL A 285 -3.25 12.91 3.43
C VAL A 285 -2.67 14.32 3.49
N PRO A 286 -3.45 15.35 3.80
CA PRO A 286 -2.95 16.72 3.84
C PRO A 286 -1.78 16.86 4.81
N ILE A 287 -0.68 17.44 4.35
CA ILE A 287 0.56 17.58 5.13
C ILE A 287 0.34 18.30 6.48
N ALA A 288 -0.56 19.29 6.50
CA ALA A 288 -0.88 20.07 7.70
C ALA A 288 -1.52 19.21 8.80
N ASP A 289 -2.29 18.19 8.42
CA ASP A 289 -3.01 17.31 9.35
C ASP A 289 -2.21 16.08 9.77
N ALA A 290 -1.12 15.80 9.08
CA ALA A 290 -0.31 14.61 9.30
C ALA A 290 1.15 14.94 9.65
N ALA A 291 2.02 15.13 8.66
CA ALA A 291 3.47 15.27 8.88
C ALA A 291 3.84 16.45 9.78
N LEU A 292 3.18 17.62 9.60
CA LEU A 292 3.47 18.81 10.43
C LEU A 292 2.97 18.69 11.88
N LYS A 293 2.03 17.78 12.15
CA LYS A 293 1.63 17.41 13.50
C LYS A 293 2.54 16.31 14.06
N SER A 294 2.83 15.27 13.27
CA SER A 294 3.67 14.13 13.67
C SER A 294 5.06 14.56 14.12
N ILE A 295 5.71 15.46 13.39
CA ILE A 295 7.07 15.91 13.73
C ILE A 295 7.15 16.58 15.11
N LYS A 296 6.08 17.23 15.55
CA LYS A 296 6.02 17.88 16.87
C LYS A 296 5.88 16.89 18.03
N LEU A 297 5.47 15.66 17.76
CA LEU A 297 5.26 14.59 18.74
C LEU A 297 6.47 13.67 18.85
N LEU A 298 7.27 13.56 17.81
CA LEU A 298 8.44 12.68 17.75
C LEU A 298 9.62 13.26 18.56
N LYS A 299 10.25 12.42 19.39
CA LYS A 299 11.41 12.81 20.21
C LYS A 299 12.67 13.06 19.39
N ASN A 300 12.93 12.18 18.40
CA ASN A 300 14.10 12.19 17.53
C ASN A 300 13.67 12.26 16.06
N GLY A 301 12.76 13.20 15.76
CA GLY A 301 12.17 13.38 14.46
C GLY A 301 12.98 14.31 13.55
N GLN A 302 13.07 13.95 12.28
CA GLN A 302 13.50 14.82 11.18
C GLN A 302 12.38 14.88 10.15
N ILE A 303 12.20 16.01 9.50
CA ILE A 303 11.18 16.17 8.45
C ILE A 303 11.81 16.71 7.17
N LYS A 304 11.40 16.15 6.03
CA LYS A 304 11.67 16.70 4.71
C LYS A 304 10.37 16.75 3.92
N THR A 305 10.06 17.91 3.36
CA THR A 305 8.88 18.13 2.52
C THR A 305 9.27 18.33 1.08
N TYR A 306 8.35 18.05 0.17
CA TYR A 306 8.62 18.08 -1.26
C TYR A 306 7.54 18.91 -1.98
N PRO A 307 7.86 20.15 -2.39
CA PRO A 307 6.95 20.98 -3.19
C PRO A 307 6.53 20.25 -4.47
N GLY A 308 5.24 20.27 -4.77
CA GLY A 308 4.69 19.66 -5.99
C GLY A 308 4.54 18.14 -5.96
N PHE A 309 4.98 17.44 -4.91
CA PHE A 309 4.84 15.99 -4.84
C PHE A 309 3.48 15.59 -4.28
N SER A 310 2.92 14.53 -4.87
CA SER A 310 1.63 13.94 -4.50
C SER A 310 1.78 12.83 -3.45
N HIS A 311 0.64 12.24 -3.05
CA HIS A 311 0.61 11.08 -2.14
C HIS A 311 1.44 9.88 -2.64
N GLY A 312 1.35 9.60 -3.94
CA GLY A 312 2.07 8.48 -4.56
C GLY A 312 3.51 8.77 -4.95
N MET A 313 4.18 9.71 -4.28
CA MET A 313 5.55 10.13 -4.61
C MET A 313 6.58 8.99 -4.58
N LEU A 314 6.35 7.92 -3.84
CA LEU A 314 7.21 6.72 -3.84
C LEU A 314 7.36 6.10 -5.23
N THR A 315 6.31 6.17 -6.04
CA THR A 315 6.28 5.61 -7.39
C THR A 315 6.69 6.65 -8.43
N VAL A 316 6.06 7.83 -8.41
CA VAL A 316 6.26 8.83 -9.48
C VAL A 316 7.50 9.71 -9.28
N ASN A 317 8.09 9.71 -8.09
CA ASN A 317 9.30 10.45 -7.74
C ASN A 317 10.33 9.53 -7.05
N ALA A 318 10.37 8.25 -7.43
CA ALA A 318 11.17 7.21 -6.76
C ALA A 318 12.66 7.56 -6.62
N ASP A 319 13.25 8.17 -7.65
CA ASP A 319 14.68 8.52 -7.64
C ASP A 319 15.04 9.48 -6.51
N VAL A 320 14.21 10.51 -6.30
CA VAL A 320 14.43 11.50 -5.24
C VAL A 320 14.23 10.86 -3.88
N LEU A 321 13.14 10.10 -3.71
CA LEU A 321 12.83 9.45 -2.45
C LEU A 321 13.88 8.41 -2.07
N ASN A 322 14.32 7.60 -3.03
CA ASN A 322 15.34 6.56 -2.79
C ASN A 322 16.67 7.16 -2.32
N ALA A 323 17.08 8.30 -2.86
CA ALA A 323 18.30 8.99 -2.43
C ALA A 323 18.20 9.48 -0.99
N ASP A 324 17.08 10.10 -0.62
CA ASP A 324 16.85 10.61 0.74
C ASP A 324 16.69 9.48 1.77
N LEU A 325 15.96 8.42 1.41
CA LEU A 325 15.85 7.21 2.23
C LEU A 325 17.23 6.59 2.49
N LEU A 326 18.07 6.46 1.44
CA LEU A 326 19.41 5.90 1.58
C LEU A 326 20.28 6.76 2.51
N ALA A 327 20.25 8.07 2.32
CA ALA A 327 21.01 9.01 3.17
C ALA A 327 20.64 8.86 4.66
N PHE A 328 19.34 8.74 4.96
CA PHE A 328 18.87 8.53 6.33
C PHE A 328 19.23 7.14 6.87
N VAL A 329 19.14 6.10 6.05
CA VAL A 329 19.51 4.74 6.47
C VAL A 329 20.98 4.66 6.84
N GLN A 330 21.85 5.33 6.11
CA GLN A 330 23.32 5.33 6.32
C GLN A 330 23.80 6.24 7.44
N GLY A 331 23.13 7.37 7.70
CA GLY A 331 23.47 8.33 8.77
C GLY A 331 22.95 7.91 10.13
#